data_c88bfa0aea867eedcbe74db088695a05
#
_entry.id   c88bfa0aea867eedcbe74db088695a05
#
_cell.length_a   1.000
_cell.length_b   1.000
_cell.length_c   1.000
_cell.angle_alpha   90.00
_cell.angle_beta   90.00
_cell.angle_gamma   90.00
#
_symmetry.space_group_name_H-M   'P 1'
#
loop_
_entity.id
_entity.type
_entity.pdbx_description
1 polymer ?
#
loop_
_entity_poly.entity_id
_entity_poly.type
_entity_poly.pdbx_seq_one_letter_code
_entity_poly.pdbx_strand_id
1 'polypeptide(L)'
;MNLSRRNFIMNLLKTGAGAVATGTLGLLAACTGNKENPSIVEEPATTTRTLPLPFPVNTPYVAVIRGDEVDVIVRQAIIALGGMGRFVKKGNDVIIKPNICNAGNTWEYASTTNPQVVASLVTLCLEVGAKRVRVMDQPFAGTAEMAYERSGISEMVKAAGGEMEIMSSMKFKDFQIPEGIDIKKWPVYADCLETDVLINVPIAKHHALARLTLGMKNLMGTIENRPQFHFNLGQRLADLASLVYPDLTVVDAIRILKNHGPTGGNLADVEQTNTIIASHDMVAADSYATRLFGLTPGDIPALRSAEKMRLGVTDLTTVEVEEIDV
;
A
#
# COMPACT_ATOMS: atom_id res chain seq x y z
N MET A 1 15.47 7.35 -17.73
CA MET A 1 16.10 7.81 -16.48
C MET A 1 14.99 7.76 -15.43
N ASN A 2 14.90 6.64 -14.70
CA ASN A 2 13.83 6.46 -13.71
C ASN A 2 14.20 7.22 -12.44
N LEU A 3 13.51 8.32 -12.20
CA LEU A 3 13.61 9.04 -10.94
C LEU A 3 12.84 8.27 -9.87
N SER A 4 13.46 7.94 -8.73
CA SER A 4 12.73 7.37 -7.59
C SER A 4 11.67 8.37 -7.10
N ARG A 5 10.64 7.89 -6.40
CA ARG A 5 9.60 8.75 -5.78
C ARG A 5 10.22 9.91 -5.00
N ARG A 6 11.27 9.62 -4.24
CA ARG A 6 12.02 10.61 -3.45
C ARG A 6 12.66 11.70 -4.31
N ASN A 7 13.28 11.33 -5.43
CA ASN A 7 13.93 12.29 -6.31
C ASN A 7 12.91 13.18 -7.05
N PHE A 8 11.74 12.63 -7.34
CA PHE A 8 10.64 13.36 -7.94
C PHE A 8 10.08 14.43 -6.99
N ILE A 9 9.78 14.04 -5.75
CA ILE A 9 9.29 14.96 -4.69
C ILE A 9 10.34 16.03 -4.37
N MET A 10 11.62 15.66 -4.24
CA MET A 10 12.71 16.62 -3.97
C MET A 10 12.95 17.58 -5.12
N ASN A 11 12.72 17.20 -6.37
CA ASN A 11 12.84 18.11 -7.52
C ASN A 11 11.67 19.11 -7.59
N LEU A 12 10.46 18.71 -7.22
CA LEU A 12 9.33 19.63 -7.10
C LEU A 12 9.55 20.71 -6.02
N LEU A 13 10.14 20.34 -4.90
CA LEU A 13 10.48 21.28 -3.82
C LEU A 13 11.59 22.27 -4.20
N LYS A 14 12.45 21.91 -5.16
CA LYS A 14 13.55 22.80 -5.63
C LYS A 14 13.12 23.77 -6.73
N THR A 15 12.08 23.47 -7.49
CA THR A 15 11.60 24.34 -8.58
C THR A 15 10.62 25.43 -8.15
N GLY A 16 10.07 25.34 -6.92
CA GLY A 16 9.18 26.34 -6.37
C GLY A 16 9.84 27.59 -5.73
N ALA A 17 11.20 27.64 -5.65
CA ALA A 17 11.94 28.69 -4.95
C ALA A 17 12.65 29.67 -5.87
N GLY A 18 12.07 30.05 -6.98
CA GLY A 18 12.74 30.94 -7.94
C GLY A 18 11.82 31.84 -8.73
N ALA A 19 11.31 32.90 -8.15
CA ALA A 19 11.00 34.16 -8.83
C ALA A 19 10.30 35.14 -7.86
N VAL A 20 11.02 36.06 -7.25
CA VAL A 20 10.66 37.49 -7.13
C VAL A 20 11.89 38.24 -6.62
N ALA A 21 12.49 39.01 -7.49
CA ALA A 21 13.30 40.17 -7.14
C ALA A 21 13.21 41.18 -8.29
N THR A 22 12.55 42.30 -8.05
CA THR A 22 12.92 43.65 -8.48
C THR A 22 11.88 44.65 -7.93
N GLY A 23 12.23 45.43 -6.98
CA GLY A 23 12.53 46.87 -7.08
C GLY A 23 11.34 47.75 -6.79
N THR A 24 11.37 48.49 -5.70
CA THR A 24 11.59 49.97 -5.72
C THR A 24 11.50 50.53 -4.29
N LEU A 25 12.37 51.51 -3.98
CA LEU A 25 12.45 52.31 -2.75
C LEU A 25 11.22 53.22 -2.57
N GLY A 26 10.80 53.43 -1.31
CA GLY A 26 9.86 54.49 -0.93
C GLY A 26 9.60 54.58 0.56
N LEU A 27 10.31 55.51 1.22
CA LEU A 27 10.12 56.24 2.50
C LEU A 27 9.10 55.84 3.56
N LEU A 28 9.65 55.65 4.77
CA LEU A 28 9.29 56.05 6.14
C LEU A 28 7.85 56.52 6.43
N ALA A 29 7.15 55.73 7.30
CA ALA A 29 6.32 56.30 8.39
C ALA A 29 6.26 55.26 9.51
N ALA A 30 6.68 55.65 10.71
CA ALA A 30 6.58 54.89 11.94
C ALA A 30 5.13 54.88 12.46
N CYS A 31 4.58 53.71 12.68
CA CYS A 31 3.45 53.50 13.63
C CYS A 31 3.64 52.18 14.33
N THR A 32 3.66 52.21 15.65
CA THR A 32 3.67 51.09 16.57
C THR A 32 2.40 50.25 16.39
N GLY A 33 2.53 49.03 15.96
CA GLY A 33 1.44 48.06 15.88
C GLY A 33 1.97 46.64 16.12
N ASN A 34 1.30 45.90 16.95
CA ASN A 34 1.54 44.53 17.37
C ASN A 34 2.06 43.66 16.18
N LYS A 35 3.20 43.06 16.37
CA LYS A 35 3.68 42.00 15.46
C LYS A 35 2.88 40.72 15.73
N GLU A 36 1.79 40.54 15.01
CA GLU A 36 1.31 39.17 14.74
C GLU A 36 2.35 38.49 13.86
N ASN A 37 2.93 37.42 14.39
CA ASN A 37 3.77 36.51 13.62
C ASN A 37 2.91 35.95 12.46
N PRO A 38 3.29 36.11 11.19
CA PRO A 38 2.60 35.42 10.13
C PRO A 38 2.80 33.91 10.36
N SER A 39 1.69 33.21 10.68
CA SER A 39 1.67 31.77 10.64
C SER A 39 2.11 31.36 9.23
N ILE A 40 3.25 30.66 9.14
CA ILE A 40 3.69 30.01 7.92
C ILE A 40 2.63 28.94 7.64
N VAL A 41 1.72 29.26 6.74
CA VAL A 41 0.82 28.26 6.15
C VAL A 41 1.72 27.44 5.21
N GLU A 42 2.23 26.30 5.71
CA GLU A 42 2.85 25.33 4.82
C GLU A 42 1.82 24.95 3.75
N GLU A 43 2.08 25.32 2.50
CA GLU A 43 1.29 24.83 1.37
C GLU A 43 1.34 23.28 1.40
N PRO A 44 0.18 22.59 1.34
CA PRO A 44 0.16 21.15 1.36
C PRO A 44 0.94 20.61 0.17
N ALA A 45 1.84 19.66 0.43
CA ALA A 45 2.68 19.03 -0.59
C ALA A 45 1.79 18.44 -1.69
N THR A 46 1.98 18.89 -2.92
CA THR A 46 1.27 18.36 -4.09
C THR A 46 2.07 17.15 -4.60
N THR A 47 1.56 15.95 -4.33
CA THR A 47 2.13 14.72 -4.90
C THR A 47 1.31 14.30 -6.10
N THR A 48 1.96 14.10 -7.23
CA THR A 48 1.33 13.53 -8.43
C THR A 48 1.53 12.02 -8.45
N ARG A 49 0.48 11.33 -8.87
CA ARG A 49 0.46 9.89 -9.06
C ARG A 49 1.62 9.41 -9.93
N THR A 50 2.37 8.41 -9.48
CA THR A 50 3.24 7.62 -10.33
C THR A 50 2.40 6.52 -10.99
N LEU A 51 2.29 6.55 -12.31
CA LEU A 51 1.72 5.44 -13.07
C LEU A 51 2.54 4.17 -12.84
N PRO A 52 1.94 2.97 -12.97
CA PRO A 52 2.67 1.72 -12.89
C PRO A 52 3.91 1.72 -13.79
N LEU A 53 4.97 1.03 -13.35
CA LEU A 53 6.20 0.89 -14.14
C LEU A 53 5.88 0.32 -15.53
N PRO A 54 6.60 0.76 -16.59
CA PRO A 54 6.44 0.19 -17.93
C PRO A 54 6.59 -1.33 -17.87
N PHE A 55 5.68 -2.04 -18.51
CA PHE A 55 5.66 -3.49 -18.51
C PHE A 55 6.85 -4.04 -19.34
N PRO A 56 7.69 -4.93 -18.82
CA PRO A 56 8.66 -5.64 -19.65
C PRO A 56 7.90 -6.51 -20.65
N VAL A 57 8.36 -6.52 -21.88
CA VAL A 57 7.86 -7.45 -22.89
C VAL A 57 8.08 -8.89 -22.37
N ASN A 58 7.07 -9.75 -22.41
CA ASN A 58 7.07 -11.14 -21.98
C ASN A 58 7.03 -11.40 -20.46
N THR A 59 6.45 -10.50 -19.66
CA THR A 59 6.08 -10.82 -18.28
C THR A 59 4.56 -10.70 -18.11
N PRO A 60 3.91 -11.59 -17.35
CA PRO A 60 2.46 -11.51 -17.13
C PRO A 60 2.11 -10.25 -16.35
N TYR A 61 0.87 -9.80 -16.54
CA TYR A 61 0.34 -8.65 -15.81
C TYR A 61 -0.03 -9.02 -14.38
N VAL A 62 -0.54 -10.24 -14.21
CA VAL A 62 -0.85 -10.84 -12.91
C VAL A 62 -0.22 -12.22 -12.86
N ALA A 63 0.54 -12.51 -11.82
CA ALA A 63 1.06 -13.84 -11.52
C ALA A 63 0.26 -14.46 -10.38
N VAL A 64 -0.21 -15.68 -10.58
CA VAL A 64 -1.00 -16.46 -9.61
C VAL A 64 -0.30 -17.79 -9.39
N ILE A 65 0.27 -17.97 -8.21
CA ILE A 65 1.07 -19.15 -7.90
C ILE A 65 0.40 -19.94 -6.78
N ARG A 66 0.29 -21.26 -6.97
CA ARG A 66 -0.26 -22.19 -5.96
C ARG A 66 0.78 -23.22 -5.57
N GLY A 67 0.81 -23.59 -4.30
CA GLY A 67 1.72 -24.59 -3.77
C GLY A 67 1.77 -24.60 -2.26
N ASP A 68 2.39 -25.61 -1.67
CA ASP A 68 2.38 -25.81 -0.23
C ASP A 68 3.50 -25.02 0.50
N GLU A 69 4.60 -24.73 -0.20
CA GLU A 69 5.76 -24.05 0.39
C GLU A 69 5.70 -22.54 0.15
N VAL A 70 5.40 -21.78 1.20
CA VAL A 70 5.12 -20.33 1.12
C VAL A 70 6.29 -19.56 0.48
N ASP A 71 7.54 -19.81 0.86
CA ASP A 71 8.69 -19.10 0.27
C ASP A 71 8.81 -19.40 -1.23
N VAL A 72 8.54 -20.64 -1.63
CA VAL A 72 8.61 -21.05 -3.05
C VAL A 72 7.58 -20.30 -3.87
N ILE A 73 6.31 -20.28 -3.44
CA ILE A 73 5.24 -19.62 -4.21
C ILE A 73 5.39 -18.10 -4.24
N VAL A 74 5.89 -17.48 -3.17
CA VAL A 74 6.20 -16.03 -3.16
C VAL A 74 7.34 -15.73 -4.14
N ARG A 75 8.44 -16.50 -4.11
CA ARG A 75 9.57 -16.31 -5.03
C ARG A 75 9.15 -16.51 -6.48
N GLN A 76 8.36 -17.55 -6.77
CA GLN A 76 7.86 -17.81 -8.12
C GLN A 76 6.96 -16.68 -8.63
N ALA A 77 6.07 -16.13 -7.78
CA ALA A 77 5.24 -15.00 -8.15
C ALA A 77 6.08 -13.77 -8.55
N ILE A 78 7.15 -13.50 -7.80
CA ILE A 78 8.06 -12.39 -8.11
C ILE A 78 8.90 -12.69 -9.35
N ILE A 79 9.38 -13.94 -9.54
CA ILE A 79 10.13 -14.36 -10.74
C ILE A 79 9.26 -14.19 -11.99
N ALA A 80 8.01 -14.66 -11.97
CA ALA A 80 7.06 -14.52 -13.07
C ALA A 80 6.88 -13.04 -13.49
N LEU A 81 6.85 -12.11 -12.52
CA LEU A 81 6.77 -10.67 -12.78
C LEU A 81 8.10 -10.04 -13.25
N GLY A 82 9.15 -10.81 -13.51
CA GLY A 82 10.47 -10.33 -13.95
C GLY A 82 11.47 -10.11 -12.82
N GLY A 83 11.22 -10.67 -11.64
CA GLY A 83 12.11 -10.66 -10.49
C GLY A 83 12.04 -9.39 -9.63
N MET A 84 12.47 -9.51 -8.36
CA MET A 84 12.44 -8.37 -7.41
C MET A 84 13.29 -7.19 -7.87
N GLY A 85 14.36 -7.43 -8.61
CA GLY A 85 15.21 -6.38 -9.20
C GLY A 85 14.50 -5.48 -10.22
N ARG A 86 13.30 -5.84 -10.66
CA ARG A 86 12.42 -4.96 -11.45
C ARG A 86 11.90 -3.81 -10.60
N PHE A 87 11.51 -4.07 -9.38
CA PHE A 87 10.85 -3.14 -8.46
C PHE A 87 11.84 -2.44 -7.54
N VAL A 88 12.78 -3.18 -6.97
CA VAL A 88 13.75 -2.72 -5.97
C VAL A 88 15.13 -2.62 -6.59
N LYS A 89 15.79 -1.48 -6.38
CA LYS A 89 17.17 -1.25 -6.84
C LYS A 89 18.12 -1.21 -5.64
N LYS A 90 19.40 -1.48 -5.91
CA LYS A 90 20.45 -1.37 -4.89
C LYS A 90 20.42 0.01 -4.24
N GLY A 91 20.38 0.02 -2.92
CA GLY A 91 20.36 1.25 -2.13
C GLY A 91 18.97 1.82 -1.84
N ASN A 92 17.88 1.22 -2.36
CA ASN A 92 16.52 1.66 -2.06
C ASN A 92 16.15 1.49 -0.59
N ASP A 93 15.36 2.44 -0.07
CA ASP A 93 14.54 2.29 1.14
C ASP A 93 13.19 1.72 0.73
N VAL A 94 12.84 0.56 1.28
CA VAL A 94 11.62 -0.18 0.94
C VAL A 94 10.68 -0.20 2.12
N ILE A 95 9.40 0.08 1.89
CA ILE A 95 8.33 -0.18 2.85
C ILE A 95 7.50 -1.36 2.35
N ILE A 96 7.39 -2.39 3.18
CA ILE A 96 6.41 -3.47 3.02
C ILE A 96 5.26 -3.19 3.97
N LYS A 97 4.05 -3.08 3.43
CA LYS A 97 2.83 -2.84 4.19
C LYS A 97 1.94 -4.09 4.20
N PRO A 98 2.04 -4.95 5.22
CA PRO A 98 1.11 -6.07 5.38
C PRO A 98 -0.27 -5.58 5.84
N ASN A 99 -1.18 -6.50 6.09
CA ASN A 99 -2.37 -6.29 6.89
C ASN A 99 -2.12 -6.85 8.29
N ILE A 100 -1.96 -5.98 9.29
CA ILE A 100 -1.90 -6.37 10.70
C ILE A 100 -3.17 -5.84 11.36
N CYS A 101 -4.19 -6.68 11.40
CA CYS A 101 -5.57 -6.28 11.69
C CYS A 101 -5.75 -5.78 13.13
N ASN A 102 -5.39 -6.63 14.09
CA ASN A 102 -5.57 -6.38 15.53
C ASN A 102 -4.63 -7.28 16.36
N ALA A 103 -4.63 -7.07 17.67
CA ALA A 103 -3.85 -7.86 18.63
C ALA A 103 -4.60 -9.10 19.17
N GLY A 104 -5.79 -9.42 18.65
CA GLY A 104 -6.63 -10.51 19.18
C GLY A 104 -6.28 -11.89 18.64
N ASN A 105 -6.06 -12.00 17.32
CA ASN A 105 -5.88 -13.26 16.64
C ASN A 105 -4.47 -13.42 16.07
N THR A 106 -4.00 -14.66 15.99
CA THR A 106 -2.80 -15.02 15.23
C THR A 106 -3.12 -15.09 13.74
N TRP A 107 -2.10 -15.24 12.89
CA TRP A 107 -2.27 -15.24 11.44
C TRP A 107 -3.11 -16.41 10.89
N GLU A 108 -3.19 -17.53 11.63
CA GLU A 108 -3.95 -18.73 11.24
C GLU A 108 -5.45 -18.46 11.08
N TYR A 109 -5.96 -17.43 11.75
CA TYR A 109 -7.36 -16.98 11.61
C TYR A 109 -7.62 -16.15 10.34
N ALA A 110 -6.61 -16.01 9.48
CA ALA A 110 -6.69 -15.27 8.21
C ALA A 110 -7.25 -13.84 8.34
N SER A 111 -7.07 -13.23 9.49
CA SER A 111 -7.38 -11.79 9.70
C SER A 111 -6.17 -10.88 9.47
N THR A 112 -4.98 -11.46 9.42
CA THR A 112 -3.66 -10.82 9.32
C THR A 112 -2.83 -11.55 8.26
N THR A 113 -2.00 -10.84 7.53
CA THR A 113 -1.08 -11.40 6.53
C THR A 113 -0.19 -12.48 7.14
N ASN A 114 0.03 -13.55 6.40
CA ASN A 114 0.93 -14.65 6.79
C ASN A 114 2.36 -14.12 6.98
N PRO A 115 2.99 -14.38 8.14
CA PRO A 115 4.34 -13.90 8.45
C PRO A 115 5.41 -14.35 7.47
N GLN A 116 5.30 -15.58 6.93
CA GLN A 116 6.26 -16.11 5.95
C GLN A 116 6.21 -15.34 4.64
N VAL A 117 5.02 -14.94 4.16
CA VAL A 117 4.89 -14.12 2.95
C VAL A 117 5.65 -12.80 3.11
N VAL A 118 5.51 -12.15 4.27
CA VAL A 118 6.21 -10.89 4.55
C VAL A 118 7.71 -11.11 4.63
N ALA A 119 8.17 -12.16 5.35
CA ALA A 119 9.59 -12.48 5.50
C ALA A 119 10.26 -12.81 4.16
N SER A 120 9.60 -13.61 3.29
CA SER A 120 10.10 -13.91 1.95
C SER A 120 10.30 -12.64 1.12
N LEU A 121 9.37 -11.69 1.17
CA LEU A 121 9.50 -10.41 0.48
C LEU A 121 10.63 -9.54 1.06
N VAL A 122 10.83 -9.54 2.39
CA VAL A 122 11.98 -8.88 3.03
C VAL A 122 13.29 -9.44 2.49
N THR A 123 13.42 -10.77 2.49
CA THR A 123 14.61 -11.47 1.99
C THR A 123 14.87 -11.11 0.53
N LEU A 124 13.85 -11.19 -0.34
CA LEU A 124 13.97 -10.86 -1.76
C LEU A 124 14.42 -9.41 -2.01
N CYS A 125 13.93 -8.45 -1.20
CA CYS A 125 14.35 -7.05 -1.31
C CYS A 125 15.83 -6.87 -0.91
N LEU A 126 16.28 -7.55 0.15
CA LEU A 126 17.66 -7.49 0.62
C LEU A 126 18.62 -8.20 -0.37
N GLU A 127 18.22 -9.33 -0.95
CA GLU A 127 18.99 -10.06 -1.95
C GLU A 127 19.34 -9.20 -3.18
N VAL A 128 18.44 -8.30 -3.60
CA VAL A 128 18.71 -7.37 -4.72
C VAL A 128 19.40 -6.08 -4.28
N GLY A 129 19.77 -5.98 -3.00
CA GLY A 129 20.59 -4.91 -2.44
C GLY A 129 19.81 -3.69 -1.96
N ALA A 130 18.56 -3.83 -1.52
CA ALA A 130 17.88 -2.78 -0.76
C ALA A 130 18.76 -2.33 0.41
N LYS A 131 18.82 -1.03 0.67
CA LYS A 131 19.57 -0.46 1.80
C LYS A 131 18.88 -0.77 3.12
N ARG A 132 17.54 -0.76 3.11
CA ARG A 132 16.69 -0.96 4.27
C ARG A 132 15.33 -1.47 3.83
N VAL A 133 14.78 -2.41 4.58
CA VAL A 133 13.41 -2.89 4.39
C VAL A 133 12.65 -2.72 5.69
N ARG A 134 11.67 -1.82 5.69
CA ARG A 134 10.81 -1.52 6.83
C ARG A 134 9.45 -2.17 6.65
N VAL A 135 8.95 -2.80 7.69
CA VAL A 135 7.60 -3.39 7.71
C VAL A 135 6.75 -2.65 8.72
N MET A 136 5.60 -2.15 8.30
CA MET A 136 4.69 -1.38 9.15
C MET A 136 3.24 -1.47 8.72
N ASP A 137 2.35 -1.41 9.67
CA ASP A 137 0.91 -1.22 9.50
C ASP A 137 0.34 -0.54 10.75
N GLN A 138 -0.83 0.07 10.62
CA GLN A 138 -1.56 0.61 11.75
C GLN A 138 -2.75 -0.30 12.09
N PRO A 139 -2.67 -1.14 13.14
CA PRO A 139 -3.79 -1.95 13.60
C PRO A 139 -4.98 -1.09 13.99
N PHE A 140 -6.19 -1.62 13.91
CA PHE A 140 -7.36 -0.87 14.33
C PHE A 140 -7.79 -1.18 15.78
N ALA A 141 -7.24 -2.24 16.40
CA ALA A 141 -7.52 -2.61 17.77
C ALA A 141 -6.29 -3.23 18.46
N GLY A 142 -6.07 -2.86 19.72
CA GLY A 142 -4.86 -3.14 20.47
C GLY A 142 -3.73 -2.14 20.14
N THR A 143 -2.57 -2.30 20.79
CA THR A 143 -1.39 -1.51 20.43
C THR A 143 -0.68 -2.11 19.23
N ALA A 144 0.12 -1.31 18.54
CA ALA A 144 0.90 -1.79 17.40
C ALA A 144 1.88 -2.90 17.82
N GLU A 145 2.56 -2.72 18.96
CA GLU A 145 3.50 -3.69 19.53
C GLU A 145 2.83 -5.05 19.73
N MET A 146 1.69 -5.06 20.44
CA MET A 146 0.94 -6.30 20.71
C MET A 146 0.45 -6.97 19.42
N ALA A 147 -0.02 -6.18 18.45
CA ALA A 147 -0.52 -6.70 17.18
C ALA A 147 0.62 -7.26 16.32
N TYR A 148 1.78 -6.60 16.30
CA TYR A 148 2.97 -7.04 15.57
C TYR A 148 3.54 -8.35 16.14
N GLU A 149 3.56 -8.46 17.46
CA GLU A 149 3.98 -9.68 18.16
C GLU A 149 2.96 -10.82 17.95
N ARG A 150 1.66 -10.54 18.18
CA ARG A 150 0.60 -11.53 18.08
C ARG A 150 0.45 -12.11 16.67
N SER A 151 0.69 -11.31 15.65
CA SER A 151 0.66 -11.74 14.25
C SER A 151 1.80 -12.70 13.88
N GLY A 152 2.90 -12.73 14.64
CA GLY A 152 4.14 -13.43 14.30
C GLY A 152 5.01 -12.71 13.26
N ILE A 153 4.50 -11.61 12.66
CA ILE A 153 5.23 -10.88 11.61
C ILE A 153 6.52 -10.26 12.17
N SER A 154 6.48 -9.72 13.39
CA SER A 154 7.65 -9.06 14.00
C SER A 154 8.86 -10.00 14.14
N GLU A 155 8.62 -11.25 14.56
CA GLU A 155 9.67 -12.24 14.71
C GLU A 155 10.28 -12.62 13.36
N MET A 156 9.45 -12.97 12.40
CA MET A 156 9.91 -13.44 11.10
C MET A 156 10.57 -12.35 10.26
N VAL A 157 10.08 -11.10 10.34
CA VAL A 157 10.70 -9.95 9.67
C VAL A 157 12.11 -9.69 10.21
N LYS A 158 12.28 -9.73 11.54
CA LYS A 158 13.60 -9.56 12.18
C LYS A 158 14.55 -10.69 11.79
N ALA A 159 14.06 -11.94 11.79
CA ALA A 159 14.85 -13.09 11.36
C ALA A 159 15.29 -12.99 9.90
N ALA A 160 14.46 -12.39 9.02
CA ALA A 160 14.77 -12.12 7.62
C ALA A 160 15.70 -10.91 7.39
N GLY A 161 16.07 -10.17 8.46
CA GLY A 161 16.93 -8.98 8.37
C GLY A 161 16.19 -7.68 8.11
N GLY A 162 14.86 -7.65 8.15
CA GLY A 162 14.04 -6.46 8.05
C GLY A 162 13.83 -5.74 9.38
N GLU A 163 13.24 -4.55 9.30
CA GLU A 163 12.95 -3.69 10.45
C GLU A 163 11.43 -3.59 10.65
N MET A 164 10.93 -3.90 11.86
CA MET A 164 9.57 -3.56 12.24
C MET A 164 9.53 -2.12 12.74
N GLU A 165 8.72 -1.28 12.10
CA GLU A 165 8.57 0.12 12.49
C GLU A 165 7.14 0.40 12.99
N ILE A 166 7.03 1.01 14.18
CA ILE A 166 5.75 1.51 14.69
C ILE A 166 5.49 2.87 14.06
N MET A 167 4.33 3.01 13.45
CA MET A 167 3.95 4.23 12.78
C MET A 167 3.72 5.36 13.79
N SER A 168 4.56 6.39 13.72
CA SER A 168 4.48 7.57 14.61
C SER A 168 3.33 8.49 14.17
N SER A 169 2.49 8.92 15.12
CA SER A 169 1.41 9.87 14.85
C SER A 169 1.91 11.21 14.28
N MET A 170 3.14 11.61 14.57
CA MET A 170 3.74 12.85 14.04
C MET A 170 4.03 12.80 12.54
N LYS A 171 4.06 11.60 11.94
CA LYS A 171 4.33 11.42 10.50
C LYS A 171 3.05 11.39 9.66
N PHE A 172 1.87 11.40 10.27
CA PHE A 172 0.63 11.61 9.52
C PHE A 172 0.48 13.08 9.19
N LYS A 173 0.45 13.39 7.91
CA LYS A 173 0.34 14.75 7.38
C LYS A 173 -0.80 14.83 6.39
N ASP A 174 -1.39 16.01 6.29
CA ASP A 174 -2.41 16.30 5.30
C ASP A 174 -1.79 16.36 3.89
N PHE A 175 -2.20 15.45 3.02
CA PHE A 175 -1.80 15.47 1.62
C PHE A 175 -3.00 15.76 0.72
N GLN A 176 -2.77 16.53 -0.33
CA GLN A 176 -3.76 16.73 -1.38
C GLN A 176 -3.93 15.44 -2.20
N ILE A 177 -5.17 15.17 -2.60
CA ILE A 177 -5.54 14.07 -3.50
C ILE A 177 -6.12 14.69 -4.77
N PRO A 178 -5.29 15.15 -5.71
CA PRO A 178 -5.76 15.94 -6.84
C PRO A 178 -6.81 15.24 -7.68
N GLU A 179 -6.65 13.93 -7.89
CA GLU A 179 -7.57 13.10 -8.65
C GLU A 179 -8.75 12.57 -7.82
N GLY A 180 -8.77 12.77 -6.50
CA GLY A 180 -9.85 12.32 -5.63
C GLY A 180 -11.21 12.91 -6.06
N ILE A 181 -12.25 12.12 -5.98
CA ILE A 181 -13.62 12.53 -6.34
C ILE A 181 -14.39 12.95 -5.10
N ASP A 182 -14.36 12.14 -4.05
CA ASP A 182 -15.09 12.37 -2.79
C ASP A 182 -14.23 13.10 -1.76
N ILE A 183 -12.94 12.77 -1.67
CA ILE A 183 -11.99 13.42 -0.78
C ILE A 183 -10.85 14.09 -1.57
N LYS A 184 -10.58 15.36 -1.26
CA LYS A 184 -9.51 16.13 -1.92
C LYS A 184 -8.26 16.28 -1.06
N LYS A 185 -8.34 15.92 0.21
CA LYS A 185 -7.25 15.97 1.18
C LYS A 185 -7.49 14.98 2.30
N TRP A 186 -6.43 14.32 2.77
CA TRP A 186 -6.52 13.39 3.90
C TRP A 186 -5.18 13.26 4.63
N PRO A 187 -5.19 13.00 5.97
CA PRO A 187 -3.96 12.70 6.70
C PRO A 187 -3.45 11.31 6.34
N VAL A 188 -2.28 11.28 5.69
CA VAL A 188 -1.59 10.06 5.20
C VAL A 188 -0.22 9.97 5.86
N TYR A 189 0.26 8.77 6.12
CA TYR A 189 1.60 8.53 6.65
C TYR A 189 2.65 8.88 5.61
N ALA A 190 3.42 9.92 5.89
CA ALA A 190 4.33 10.53 4.93
C ALA A 190 5.35 9.55 4.33
N ASP A 191 5.90 8.65 5.16
CA ASP A 191 6.91 7.69 4.69
C ASP A 191 6.40 6.80 3.55
N CYS A 192 5.08 6.48 3.50
CA CYS A 192 4.51 5.68 2.41
C CYS A 192 4.55 6.40 1.05
N LEU A 193 4.63 7.73 1.05
CA LEU A 193 4.77 8.55 -0.15
C LEU A 193 6.21 8.91 -0.46
N GLU A 194 7.09 8.92 0.56
CA GLU A 194 8.48 9.35 0.48
C GLU A 194 9.46 8.17 0.25
N THR A 195 9.05 6.93 0.51
CA THR A 195 9.87 5.74 0.29
C THR A 195 10.23 5.55 -1.19
N ASP A 196 11.36 4.90 -1.47
CA ASP A 196 11.73 4.59 -2.85
C ASP A 196 10.80 3.53 -3.45
N VAL A 197 10.37 2.53 -2.65
CA VAL A 197 9.48 1.45 -3.07
C VAL A 197 8.46 1.13 -1.98
N LEU A 198 7.19 1.06 -2.35
CA LEU A 198 6.09 0.61 -1.50
C LEU A 198 5.55 -0.72 -2.00
N ILE A 199 5.65 -1.76 -1.19
CA ILE A 199 5.07 -3.09 -1.45
C ILE A 199 3.84 -3.27 -0.57
N ASN A 200 2.67 -3.46 -1.17
CA ASN A 200 1.42 -3.69 -0.47
C ASN A 200 1.15 -5.19 -0.37
N VAL A 201 0.97 -5.72 0.85
CA VAL A 201 0.79 -7.15 1.10
C VAL A 201 -0.50 -7.41 1.87
N PRO A 202 -1.67 -7.22 1.21
CA PRO A 202 -2.96 -7.49 1.82
C PRO A 202 -3.16 -8.99 2.04
N ILE A 203 -3.98 -9.34 3.03
CA ILE A 203 -4.58 -10.68 3.09
C ILE A 203 -5.95 -10.65 2.42
N ALA A 204 -6.26 -11.70 1.64
CA ALA A 204 -7.56 -11.87 1.02
C ALA A 204 -8.59 -12.30 2.06
N LYS A 205 -9.54 -11.43 2.40
CA LYS A 205 -10.54 -11.72 3.43
C LYS A 205 -11.87 -11.00 3.24
N HIS A 206 -12.93 -11.64 3.72
CA HIS A 206 -14.25 -11.02 3.86
C HIS A 206 -14.17 -9.71 4.68
N HIS A 207 -15.00 -8.75 4.34
CA HIS A 207 -15.16 -7.51 5.10
C HIS A 207 -16.61 -7.02 5.04
N ALA A 208 -17.24 -6.89 6.20
CA ALA A 208 -18.66 -6.53 6.31
C ALA A 208 -19.06 -5.25 5.53
N LEU A 209 -18.23 -4.20 5.54
CA LEU A 209 -18.55 -2.92 4.88
C LEU A 209 -18.00 -2.83 3.44
N ALA A 210 -16.80 -3.36 3.19
CA ALA A 210 -16.15 -3.26 1.87
C ALA A 210 -16.39 -4.48 0.98
N ARG A 211 -17.11 -5.50 1.45
CA ARG A 211 -17.23 -6.87 0.96
C ARG A 211 -15.93 -7.67 1.13
N LEU A 212 -14.83 -7.17 0.62
CA LEU A 212 -13.51 -7.79 0.76
C LEU A 212 -12.48 -6.80 1.28
N THR A 213 -11.50 -7.31 2.03
CA THR A 213 -10.20 -6.67 2.22
C THR A 213 -9.26 -7.27 1.22
N LEU A 214 -8.73 -6.42 0.36
CA LEU A 214 -7.72 -6.70 -0.63
C LEU A 214 -6.75 -5.51 -0.67
N GLY A 215 -6.00 -5.31 -1.75
CA GLY A 215 -4.98 -4.27 -1.86
C GLY A 215 -5.48 -2.86 -1.60
N MET A 216 -6.55 -2.44 -2.28
CA MET A 216 -7.10 -1.10 -2.09
C MET A 216 -7.57 -0.86 -0.65
N LYS A 217 -8.28 -1.82 -0.05
CA LYS A 217 -8.76 -1.70 1.33
C LYS A 217 -7.62 -1.73 2.34
N ASN A 218 -6.52 -2.45 2.03
CA ASN A 218 -5.34 -2.51 2.88
C ASN A 218 -4.66 -1.14 3.03
N LEU A 219 -4.76 -0.24 2.05
CA LEU A 219 -4.21 1.12 2.14
C LEU A 219 -4.77 1.93 3.31
N MET A 220 -5.91 1.56 3.89
CA MET A 220 -6.43 2.25 5.08
C MET A 220 -5.51 2.17 6.30
N GLY A 221 -4.55 1.24 6.32
CA GLY A 221 -3.50 1.23 7.35
C GLY A 221 -2.47 2.37 7.19
N THR A 222 -2.53 3.16 6.12
CA THR A 222 -1.65 4.31 5.90
C THR A 222 -2.29 5.66 6.25
N ILE A 223 -3.51 5.69 6.78
CA ILE A 223 -4.26 6.92 7.05
C ILE A 223 -4.76 7.00 8.48
N GLU A 224 -4.99 8.23 8.96
CA GLU A 224 -5.76 8.51 10.17
C GLU A 224 -7.24 8.79 9.86
N ASN A 225 -8.03 9.09 10.90
CA ASN A 225 -9.45 9.41 10.81
C ASN A 225 -10.28 8.34 10.10
N ARG A 226 -9.94 7.07 10.29
CA ARG A 226 -10.60 5.93 9.64
C ARG A 226 -12.12 5.86 9.84
N PRO A 227 -12.71 6.21 11.00
CA PRO A 227 -14.17 6.24 11.13
C PRO A 227 -14.84 7.14 10.09
N GLN A 228 -14.32 8.35 9.86
CA GLN A 228 -14.83 9.25 8.84
C GLN A 228 -14.57 8.75 7.43
N PHE A 229 -13.46 8.01 7.22
CA PHE A 229 -13.13 7.45 5.92
C PHE A 229 -14.14 6.39 5.44
N HIS A 230 -14.89 5.78 6.35
CA HIS A 230 -15.89 4.76 6.01
C HIS A 230 -17.15 5.33 5.29
N PHE A 231 -17.38 6.64 5.31
CA PHE A 231 -18.42 7.22 4.47
C PHE A 231 -18.03 7.10 3.00
N ASN A 232 -18.94 6.62 2.15
CA ASN A 232 -18.68 6.39 0.71
C ASN A 232 -17.38 5.59 0.47
N LEU A 233 -17.19 4.53 1.26
CA LEU A 233 -15.93 3.79 1.39
C LEU A 233 -15.34 3.36 0.04
N GLY A 234 -16.19 2.89 -0.90
CA GLY A 234 -15.71 2.43 -2.21
C GLY A 234 -15.02 3.54 -3.00
N GLN A 235 -15.61 4.74 -3.03
CA GLN A 235 -15.01 5.88 -3.73
C GLN A 235 -13.76 6.39 -3.02
N ARG A 236 -13.81 6.53 -1.70
CA ARG A 236 -12.65 7.03 -0.93
C ARG A 236 -11.45 6.11 -1.00
N LEU A 237 -11.67 4.79 -1.09
CA LEU A 237 -10.58 3.84 -1.34
C LEU A 237 -9.93 4.06 -2.71
N ALA A 238 -10.71 4.38 -3.74
CA ALA A 238 -10.17 4.73 -5.05
C ALA A 238 -9.44 6.09 -5.00
N ASP A 239 -10.01 7.09 -4.31
CA ASP A 239 -9.36 8.37 -4.12
C ASP A 239 -8.00 8.20 -3.40
N LEU A 240 -7.94 7.43 -2.31
CA LEU A 240 -6.70 7.13 -1.61
C LEU A 240 -5.70 6.38 -2.50
N ALA A 241 -6.18 5.41 -3.27
CA ALA A 241 -5.34 4.65 -4.20
C ALA A 241 -4.73 5.54 -5.29
N SER A 242 -5.39 6.61 -5.71
CA SER A 242 -4.83 7.57 -6.66
C SER A 242 -3.61 8.33 -6.10
N LEU A 243 -3.48 8.42 -4.77
CA LEU A 243 -2.36 9.06 -4.09
C LEU A 243 -1.31 8.05 -3.62
N VAL A 244 -1.75 7.00 -2.87
CA VAL A 244 -0.87 5.97 -2.30
C VAL A 244 -0.93 4.74 -3.19
N TYR A 245 -0.29 4.80 -4.37
CA TYR A 245 -0.24 3.66 -5.29
C TYR A 245 1.03 2.84 -5.05
N PRO A 246 0.94 1.54 -4.67
CA PRO A 246 2.11 0.70 -4.43
C PRO A 246 2.81 0.36 -5.75
N ASP A 247 4.13 0.11 -5.69
CA ASP A 247 4.92 -0.33 -6.83
C ASP A 247 4.70 -1.82 -7.13
N LEU A 248 4.34 -2.57 -6.09
CA LEU A 248 4.03 -4.00 -6.15
C LEU A 248 2.93 -4.31 -5.14
N THR A 249 1.95 -5.10 -5.55
CA THR A 249 0.95 -5.71 -4.66
C THR A 249 1.09 -7.22 -4.69
N VAL A 250 1.20 -7.83 -3.51
CA VAL A 250 1.27 -9.27 -3.31
C VAL A 250 0.14 -9.66 -2.36
N VAL A 251 -0.95 -10.18 -2.93
CA VAL A 251 -2.10 -10.63 -2.15
C VAL A 251 -1.77 -11.98 -1.53
N ASP A 252 -1.74 -12.02 -0.21
CA ASP A 252 -1.69 -13.26 0.55
C ASP A 252 -3.06 -13.93 0.51
N ALA A 253 -3.14 -15.04 -0.17
CA ALA A 253 -4.25 -15.95 -0.22
C ALA A 253 -3.82 -17.38 0.17
N ILE A 254 -2.81 -17.53 1.05
CA ILE A 254 -2.46 -18.84 1.61
C ILE A 254 -3.65 -19.40 2.39
N ARG A 255 -4.22 -18.56 3.24
CA ARG A 255 -5.47 -18.77 3.95
C ARG A 255 -6.36 -17.56 3.73
N ILE A 256 -7.63 -17.80 3.42
CA ILE A 256 -8.59 -16.71 3.22
C ILE A 256 -9.70 -16.80 4.26
N LEU A 257 -10.14 -15.65 4.76
CA LEU A 257 -11.27 -15.58 5.69
C LEU A 257 -12.56 -15.41 4.87
N LYS A 258 -13.38 -16.44 4.83
CA LYS A 258 -14.60 -16.44 4.00
C LYS A 258 -15.76 -15.66 4.62
N ASN A 259 -15.85 -15.63 5.95
CA ASN A 259 -16.97 -15.02 6.67
C ASN A 259 -16.50 -14.26 7.91
N HIS A 260 -17.37 -13.45 8.50
CA HIS A 260 -17.18 -12.73 9.76
C HIS A 260 -15.93 -11.80 9.81
N GLY A 261 -15.39 -11.44 8.62
CA GLY A 261 -14.31 -10.43 8.55
C GLY A 261 -14.79 -9.01 8.85
N PRO A 262 -13.85 -8.12 9.19
CA PRO A 262 -12.41 -8.22 8.96
C PRO A 262 -11.61 -8.96 10.04
N THR A 263 -12.17 -9.26 11.22
CA THR A 263 -11.43 -9.85 12.35
C THR A 263 -11.50 -11.38 12.43
N GLY A 264 -12.59 -11.97 11.94
CA GLY A 264 -12.81 -13.41 12.09
C GLY A 264 -12.86 -13.84 13.57
N GLY A 265 -12.12 -14.91 13.91
CA GLY A 265 -12.03 -15.46 15.26
C GLY A 265 -12.53 -16.89 15.35
N ASN A 266 -12.98 -17.46 14.23
CA ASN A 266 -13.36 -18.86 14.12
C ASN A 266 -12.61 -19.49 12.94
N LEU A 267 -11.86 -20.57 13.19
CA LEU A 267 -11.13 -21.30 12.15
C LEU A 267 -12.06 -21.97 11.12
N ALA A 268 -13.33 -22.22 11.48
CA ALA A 268 -14.33 -22.73 10.52
C ALA A 268 -14.67 -21.73 9.39
N ASP A 269 -14.35 -20.45 9.58
CA ASP A 269 -14.51 -19.40 8.56
C ASP A 269 -13.29 -19.28 7.62
N VAL A 270 -12.23 -20.05 7.88
CA VAL A 270 -10.96 -19.99 7.15
C VAL A 270 -10.88 -21.12 6.15
N GLU A 271 -10.55 -20.77 4.91
CA GLU A 271 -10.24 -21.73 3.84
C GLU A 271 -8.76 -21.63 3.48
N GLN A 272 -8.08 -22.77 3.35
CA GLN A 272 -6.70 -22.81 2.87
C GLN A 272 -6.72 -22.93 1.36
N THR A 273 -6.13 -21.97 0.66
CA THR A 273 -6.09 -21.94 -0.81
C THR A 273 -4.66 -21.94 -1.36
N ASN A 274 -3.66 -21.86 -0.49
CA ASN A 274 -2.23 -21.97 -0.81
C ASN A 274 -1.83 -21.12 -2.03
N THR A 275 -2.37 -19.91 -2.12
CA THR A 275 -2.25 -19.06 -3.33
C THR A 275 -1.58 -17.73 -3.01
N ILE A 276 -0.69 -17.27 -3.89
CA ILE A 276 -0.19 -15.90 -3.95
C ILE A 276 -0.63 -15.28 -5.28
N ILE A 277 -1.12 -14.04 -5.22
CA ILE A 277 -1.47 -13.25 -6.40
C ILE A 277 -0.62 -11.99 -6.39
N ALA A 278 0.22 -11.81 -7.39
CA ALA A 278 1.13 -10.67 -7.46
C ALA A 278 0.91 -9.86 -8.74
N SER A 279 0.98 -8.54 -8.63
CA SER A 279 0.91 -7.62 -9.76
C SER A 279 1.51 -6.26 -9.39
N HIS A 280 2.05 -5.55 -10.38
CA HIS A 280 2.39 -4.12 -10.27
C HIS A 280 1.11 -3.25 -10.32
N ASP A 281 0.01 -3.80 -10.80
CA ASP A 281 -1.32 -3.17 -10.80
C ASP A 281 -2.15 -3.74 -9.65
N MET A 282 -2.32 -2.94 -8.61
CA MET A 282 -3.10 -3.32 -7.42
C MET A 282 -4.56 -3.64 -7.77
N VAL A 283 -5.14 -2.92 -8.73
CA VAL A 283 -6.53 -3.12 -9.16
C VAL A 283 -6.68 -4.46 -9.87
N ALA A 284 -5.71 -4.86 -10.70
CA ALA A 284 -5.70 -6.16 -11.35
C ALA A 284 -5.53 -7.31 -10.35
N ALA A 285 -4.61 -7.17 -9.38
CA ALA A 285 -4.45 -8.16 -8.31
C ALA A 285 -5.74 -8.34 -7.51
N ASP A 286 -6.37 -7.24 -7.11
CA ASP A 286 -7.65 -7.24 -6.38
C ASP A 286 -8.76 -7.86 -7.24
N SER A 287 -8.81 -7.55 -8.53
CA SER A 287 -9.80 -8.09 -9.47
C SER A 287 -9.68 -9.60 -9.60
N TYR A 288 -8.46 -10.14 -9.68
CA TYR A 288 -8.27 -11.59 -9.70
C TYR A 288 -8.72 -12.21 -8.36
N ALA A 289 -8.32 -11.62 -7.24
CA ALA A 289 -8.61 -12.15 -5.91
C ALA A 289 -10.10 -12.26 -5.59
N THR A 290 -10.98 -11.49 -6.26
CA THR A 290 -12.44 -11.62 -6.09
C THR A 290 -12.94 -13.02 -6.41
N ARG A 291 -12.29 -13.74 -7.34
CA ARG A 291 -12.66 -15.10 -7.78
C ARG A 291 -12.59 -16.12 -6.64
N LEU A 292 -11.66 -15.92 -5.68
CA LEU A 292 -11.53 -16.79 -4.50
C LEU A 292 -12.78 -16.79 -3.60
N PHE A 293 -13.61 -15.76 -3.75
CA PHE A 293 -14.85 -15.57 -2.99
C PHE A 293 -16.11 -15.80 -3.85
N GLY A 294 -15.96 -16.26 -5.09
CA GLY A 294 -17.08 -16.41 -6.03
C GLY A 294 -17.68 -15.06 -6.44
N LEU A 295 -16.90 -14.00 -6.41
CA LEU A 295 -17.30 -12.63 -6.77
C LEU A 295 -16.61 -12.17 -8.05
N THR A 296 -17.15 -11.10 -8.61
CA THR A 296 -16.58 -10.38 -9.75
C THR A 296 -16.03 -9.01 -9.31
N PRO A 297 -15.14 -8.37 -10.06
CA PRO A 297 -14.71 -6.99 -9.76
C PRO A 297 -15.89 -6.03 -9.63
N GLY A 298 -16.94 -6.21 -10.44
CA GLY A 298 -18.18 -5.43 -10.37
C GLY A 298 -18.93 -5.54 -9.05
N ASP A 299 -18.70 -6.57 -8.26
CA ASP A 299 -19.30 -6.73 -6.95
C ASP A 299 -18.65 -5.88 -5.86
N ILE A 300 -17.42 -5.41 -6.09
CA ILE A 300 -16.62 -4.67 -5.11
C ILE A 300 -16.72 -3.15 -5.37
N PRO A 301 -17.31 -2.37 -4.45
CA PRO A 301 -17.49 -0.93 -4.65
C PRO A 301 -16.18 -0.18 -4.96
N ALA A 302 -15.08 -0.55 -4.32
CA ALA A 302 -13.78 0.08 -4.56
C ALA A 302 -13.27 -0.19 -5.98
N LEU A 303 -13.41 -1.42 -6.51
CA LEU A 303 -12.99 -1.76 -7.87
C LEU A 303 -13.83 -1.04 -8.92
N ARG A 304 -15.16 -0.90 -8.72
CA ARG A 304 -16.00 -0.07 -9.61
C ARG A 304 -15.57 1.39 -9.66
N SER A 305 -15.15 1.94 -8.51
CA SER A 305 -14.63 3.31 -8.45
C SER A 305 -13.26 3.42 -9.09
N ALA A 306 -12.38 2.44 -8.86
CA ALA A 306 -11.07 2.37 -9.49
C ALA A 306 -11.15 2.31 -11.02
N GLU A 307 -12.07 1.51 -11.56
CA GLU A 307 -12.35 1.41 -13.00
C GLU A 307 -12.76 2.77 -13.58
N LYS A 308 -13.73 3.45 -12.94
CA LYS A 308 -14.17 4.80 -13.36
C LYS A 308 -13.03 5.82 -13.34
N MET A 309 -12.14 5.72 -12.35
CA MET A 309 -10.98 6.59 -12.22
C MET A 309 -9.78 6.13 -13.07
N ARG A 310 -9.87 4.99 -13.76
CA ARG A 310 -8.80 4.39 -14.58
C ARG A 310 -7.51 4.16 -13.77
N LEU A 311 -7.66 3.66 -12.55
CA LEU A 311 -6.53 3.40 -11.66
C LEU A 311 -5.79 2.10 -11.97
N GLY A 312 -6.38 1.22 -12.75
CA GLY A 312 -5.82 -0.08 -13.13
C GLY A 312 -6.84 -0.91 -13.89
N VAL A 313 -6.51 -2.19 -14.14
CA VAL A 313 -7.29 -3.10 -14.97
C VAL A 313 -8.23 -3.94 -14.14
N THR A 314 -9.54 -3.84 -14.41
CA THR A 314 -10.58 -4.70 -13.81
C THR A 314 -10.97 -5.86 -14.73
N ASP A 315 -10.91 -5.67 -16.05
CA ASP A 315 -11.17 -6.72 -17.06
C ASP A 315 -9.88 -7.48 -17.39
N LEU A 316 -9.66 -8.57 -16.68
CA LEU A 316 -8.46 -9.40 -16.82
C LEU A 316 -8.40 -10.19 -18.15
N THR A 317 -9.44 -10.14 -18.99
CA THR A 317 -9.38 -10.73 -20.33
C THR A 317 -8.52 -9.90 -21.29
N THR A 318 -8.20 -8.67 -20.93
CA THR A 318 -7.39 -7.73 -21.70
C THR A 318 -5.90 -7.77 -21.40
N VAL A 319 -5.48 -8.55 -20.40
CA VAL A 319 -4.09 -8.65 -19.93
C VAL A 319 -3.68 -10.10 -19.73
N GLU A 320 -2.38 -10.35 -19.75
CA GLU A 320 -1.85 -11.68 -19.48
C GLU A 320 -1.91 -12.02 -17.99
N VAL A 321 -2.56 -13.12 -17.65
CA VAL A 321 -2.60 -13.71 -16.31
C VAL A 321 -1.92 -15.06 -16.38
N GLU A 322 -0.83 -15.21 -15.66
CA GLU A 322 -0.10 -16.48 -15.56
C GLU A 322 -0.46 -17.21 -14.28
N GLU A 323 -0.95 -18.44 -14.41
CA GLU A 323 -1.29 -19.32 -13.29
C GLU A 323 -0.34 -20.50 -13.27
N ILE A 324 0.37 -20.72 -12.16
CA ILE A 324 1.39 -21.76 -12.01
C ILE A 324 1.10 -22.54 -10.71
N ASP A 325 1.08 -23.85 -10.81
CA ASP A 325 1.07 -24.78 -9.68
C ASP A 325 2.50 -25.35 -9.48
N VAL A 326 3.06 -25.27 -8.24
CA VAL A 326 4.43 -25.69 -7.89
C VAL A 326 4.44 -26.64 -6.69
#